data_15bca0445c3ded09610084318728976d
#
_entry.id   15bca0445c3ded09610084318728976d
#
_cell.length_a   1.000
_cell.length_b   1.000
_cell.length_c   1.000
_cell.angle_alpha   90.00
_cell.angle_beta   90.00
_cell.angle_gamma   90.00
#
_symmetry.space_group_name_H-M   'P 1'
#
loop_
_entity.id
_entity.type
_entity.pdbx_description
1 polymer ?
#
loop_
_entity_poly.entity_id
_entity_poly.type
_entity_poly.pdbx_seq_one_letter_code
_entity_poly.pdbx_strand_id
1 'polypeptide(L)'
;MSTPAVVETKTIELANSGSKAIIVCINRPSKKNCFDTEVVHILSEIFGKIADTHDEELAAIIFTGKGKSFCAGADLSNPPNPLIQSSDLPECLAVNPVHHMNRITVPIIGALQGYVITGGFELALACDILVGDESTKFRDTHVKFGLAPCWGLSQKLQRRVGPGRAKLISYSAMPVTAKVAFEWGLLDELVAAGVEGSSSSLRRAIEIADNIGSQDLKMVRRYKQALEQGGKMELQKGLQRERELGIAHYLEIMNDGNTFEGAKDYITDDKRPRLQSKL
;
A
#
# COMPACT_ATOMS: atom_id res chain seq x y z
N MET A 1 19.12 -14.04 24.40
CA MET A 1 18.38 -12.92 23.76
C MET A 1 17.63 -13.52 22.59
N SER A 2 16.31 -13.37 22.52
CA SER A 2 15.53 -13.87 21.38
C SER A 2 15.91 -13.10 20.11
N THR A 3 16.09 -13.81 19.00
CA THR A 3 16.30 -13.17 17.69
C THR A 3 15.11 -12.26 17.39
N PRO A 4 15.32 -11.00 17.00
CA PRO A 4 14.20 -10.11 16.66
C PRO A 4 13.42 -10.68 15.47
N ALA A 5 12.10 -10.53 15.50
CA ALA A 5 11.24 -10.97 14.41
C ALA A 5 11.63 -10.29 13.09
N VAL A 6 11.68 -11.06 11.99
CA VAL A 6 12.06 -10.56 10.65
C VAL A 6 10.96 -9.70 9.99
N VAL A 7 9.73 -9.78 10.49
CA VAL A 7 8.63 -8.85 10.20
C VAL A 7 8.00 -8.48 11.55
N GLU A 8 7.84 -7.20 11.79
CA GLU A 8 7.21 -6.65 12.99
C GLU A 8 5.83 -6.07 12.64
N THR A 9 4.86 -6.26 13.53
CA THR A 9 3.55 -5.59 13.44
C THR A 9 3.32 -4.77 14.69
N LYS A 10 2.74 -3.59 14.52
CA LYS A 10 2.37 -2.71 15.63
C LYS A 10 1.05 -2.04 15.32
N THR A 11 0.07 -2.22 16.19
CA THR A 11 -1.15 -1.41 16.17
C THR A 11 -0.87 -0.10 16.90
N ILE A 12 -1.28 1.02 16.30
CA ILE A 12 -1.19 2.35 16.88
C ILE A 12 -2.57 3.00 16.90
N GLU A 13 -2.83 3.79 17.92
CA GLU A 13 -3.96 4.72 17.95
C GLU A 13 -3.58 6.00 17.22
N LEU A 14 -4.49 6.51 16.40
CA LEU A 14 -4.31 7.72 15.60
C LEU A 14 -4.76 8.93 16.43
N ALA A 15 -3.90 9.94 16.51
CA ALA A 15 -3.98 10.98 17.55
C ALA A 15 -5.23 11.86 17.44
N ASN A 16 -5.68 12.17 16.21
CA ASN A 16 -6.80 13.10 16.01
C ASN A 16 -8.13 12.37 15.81
N SER A 17 -8.10 11.18 15.21
CA SER A 17 -9.30 10.41 14.88
C SER A 17 -9.74 9.44 15.98
N GLY A 18 -8.80 8.99 16.83
CA GLY A 18 -9.02 7.90 17.76
C GLY A 18 -9.15 6.53 17.12
N SER A 19 -9.09 6.46 15.78
CA SER A 19 -9.09 5.22 15.01
C SER A 19 -7.75 4.50 15.13
N LYS A 20 -7.64 3.30 14.55
CA LYS A 20 -6.41 2.50 14.60
C LYS A 20 -5.73 2.42 13.25
N ALA A 21 -4.41 2.28 13.26
CA ALA A 21 -3.64 1.83 12.11
C ALA A 21 -2.73 0.66 12.50
N ILE A 22 -2.49 -0.26 11.55
CA ILE A 22 -1.53 -1.35 11.72
C ILE A 22 -0.29 -1.02 10.89
N ILE A 23 0.87 -0.92 11.56
CA ILE A 23 2.16 -0.81 10.90
C ILE A 23 2.71 -2.22 10.70
N VAL A 24 2.98 -2.60 9.45
CA VAL A 24 3.69 -3.82 9.06
C VAL A 24 5.08 -3.42 8.60
N CYS A 25 6.12 -3.93 9.24
CA CYS A 25 7.50 -3.51 9.02
C CYS A 25 8.42 -4.71 8.75
N ILE A 26 9.06 -4.75 7.58
CA ILE A 26 10.13 -5.73 7.32
C ILE A 26 11.35 -5.32 8.16
N ASN A 27 11.85 -6.23 9.01
CA ASN A 27 12.92 -5.97 9.97
C ASN A 27 14.17 -6.80 9.67
N ARG A 28 14.81 -6.55 8.54
CA ARG A 28 16.12 -7.11 8.16
C ARG A 28 17.05 -6.00 7.64
N PRO A 29 17.33 -4.94 8.44
CA PRO A 29 18.05 -3.76 7.97
C PRO A 29 19.47 -4.06 7.49
N SER A 30 20.18 -5.02 8.08
CA SER A 30 21.50 -5.48 7.66
C SER A 30 21.50 -6.08 6.24
N LYS A 31 20.38 -6.65 5.81
CA LYS A 31 20.14 -7.19 4.45
C LYS A 31 19.29 -6.25 3.59
N LYS A 32 19.18 -4.96 3.94
CA LYS A 32 18.36 -3.96 3.23
C LYS A 32 16.90 -4.41 3.05
N ASN A 33 16.38 -5.16 4.03
CA ASN A 33 15.06 -5.74 4.04
C ASN A 33 14.75 -6.66 2.84
N CYS A 34 15.78 -7.31 2.28
CA CYS A 34 15.57 -8.39 1.32
C CYS A 34 14.74 -9.50 1.95
N PHE A 35 13.82 -10.06 1.18
CA PHE A 35 12.96 -11.15 1.63
C PHE A 35 13.48 -12.51 1.13
N ASP A 36 13.39 -13.51 1.99
CA ASP A 36 13.53 -14.94 1.72
C ASP A 36 12.19 -15.64 1.91
N THR A 37 12.18 -16.96 1.87
CA THR A 37 10.96 -17.75 2.05
C THR A 37 10.25 -17.45 3.37
N GLU A 38 11.01 -17.30 4.48
CA GLU A 38 10.44 -16.99 5.80
C GLU A 38 9.68 -15.66 5.79
N VAL A 39 10.31 -14.58 5.28
CA VAL A 39 9.68 -13.27 5.20
C VAL A 39 8.43 -13.30 4.34
N VAL A 40 8.45 -14.00 3.20
CA VAL A 40 7.29 -14.14 2.29
C VAL A 40 6.12 -14.84 3.00
N HIS A 41 6.39 -15.94 3.72
CA HIS A 41 5.36 -16.66 4.49
C HIS A 41 4.76 -15.77 5.58
N ILE A 42 5.61 -15.10 6.39
CA ILE A 42 5.13 -14.24 7.48
C ILE A 42 4.31 -13.06 6.94
N LEU A 43 4.76 -12.40 5.86
CA LEU A 43 3.98 -11.33 5.23
C LEU A 43 2.63 -11.84 4.70
N SER A 44 2.62 -13.04 4.09
CA SER A 44 1.38 -13.65 3.59
C SER A 44 0.41 -13.96 4.72
N GLU A 45 0.90 -14.51 5.84
CA GLU A 45 0.08 -14.77 7.03
C GLU A 45 -0.47 -13.49 7.65
N ILE A 46 0.38 -12.44 7.80
CA ILE A 46 -0.03 -11.16 8.38
C ILE A 46 -1.13 -10.52 7.51
N PHE A 47 -0.86 -10.35 6.21
CA PHE A 47 -1.83 -9.72 5.32
C PHE A 47 -3.07 -10.59 5.11
N GLY A 48 -2.93 -11.91 5.13
CA GLY A 48 -4.06 -12.85 5.10
C GLY A 48 -4.95 -12.67 6.31
N LYS A 49 -4.40 -12.68 7.52
CA LYS A 49 -5.15 -12.46 8.76
C LYS A 49 -5.87 -11.10 8.75
N ILE A 50 -5.19 -10.03 8.31
CA ILE A 50 -5.80 -8.70 8.21
C ILE A 50 -6.95 -8.71 7.20
N ALA A 51 -6.78 -9.36 6.05
CA ALA A 51 -7.81 -9.45 5.01
C ALA A 51 -9.06 -10.23 5.46
N ASP A 52 -8.87 -11.22 6.34
CA ASP A 52 -9.93 -12.08 6.86
C ASP A 52 -10.58 -11.52 8.14
N THR A 53 -9.98 -10.48 8.74
CA THR A 53 -10.49 -9.83 9.95
C THR A 53 -11.26 -8.57 9.59
N HIS A 54 -12.47 -8.42 10.14
CA HIS A 54 -13.24 -7.18 10.05
C HIS A 54 -13.05 -6.38 11.34
N ASP A 55 -12.30 -5.28 11.25
CA ASP A 55 -12.12 -4.31 12.34
C ASP A 55 -12.66 -2.94 11.88
N GLU A 56 -13.78 -2.52 12.46
CA GLU A 56 -14.46 -1.27 12.08
C GLU A 56 -13.64 -0.03 12.41
N GLU A 57 -12.79 -0.08 13.45
CA GLU A 57 -11.93 1.02 13.89
C GLU A 57 -10.61 1.12 13.10
N LEU A 58 -10.29 0.12 12.26
CA LEU A 58 -9.08 0.12 11.46
C LEU A 58 -9.22 1.08 10.28
N ALA A 59 -8.47 2.19 10.34
CA ALA A 59 -8.45 3.23 9.31
C ALA A 59 -7.55 2.88 8.12
N ALA A 60 -6.35 2.36 8.40
CA ALA A 60 -5.36 2.06 7.38
C ALA A 60 -4.32 1.04 7.84
N ILE A 61 -3.61 0.45 6.87
CA ILE A 61 -2.38 -0.28 7.09
C ILE A 61 -1.23 0.58 6.57
N ILE A 62 -0.13 0.61 7.31
CA ILE A 62 1.11 1.28 6.88
C ILE A 62 2.16 0.20 6.68
N PHE A 63 2.66 0.07 5.45
CA PHE A 63 3.67 -0.92 5.11
C PHE A 63 5.02 -0.25 4.88
N THR A 64 6.06 -0.70 5.60
CA THR A 64 7.38 -0.08 5.58
C THR A 64 8.51 -1.09 5.79
N GLY A 65 9.75 -0.62 5.72
CA GLY A 65 10.94 -1.38 6.08
C GLY A 65 11.75 -0.67 7.17
N LYS A 66 12.36 -1.41 8.08
CA LYS A 66 13.18 -0.85 9.16
C LYS A 66 14.50 -0.30 8.63
N GLY A 67 14.93 0.85 9.13
CA GLY A 67 16.23 1.45 8.80
C GLY A 67 16.25 2.17 7.45
N LYS A 68 17.32 1.97 6.66
CA LYS A 68 17.65 2.80 5.49
C LYS A 68 17.03 2.33 4.17
N SER A 69 16.20 1.29 4.14
CA SER A 69 15.59 0.77 2.92
C SER A 69 14.19 0.24 3.18
N PHE A 70 13.29 0.41 2.24
CA PHE A 70 12.01 -0.26 2.26
C PHE A 70 12.22 -1.77 2.04
N CYS A 71 12.63 -2.17 0.83
CA CYS A 71 12.92 -3.57 0.49
C CYS A 71 13.76 -3.64 -0.80
N ALA A 72 14.91 -4.29 -0.74
CA ALA A 72 15.80 -4.43 -1.90
C ALA A 72 15.51 -5.70 -2.74
N GLY A 73 14.34 -6.32 -2.56
CA GLY A 73 13.90 -7.48 -3.34
C GLY A 73 14.23 -8.81 -2.69
N ALA A 74 14.31 -9.87 -3.50
CA ALA A 74 14.63 -11.20 -3.02
C ALA A 74 16.07 -11.29 -2.48
N ASP A 75 16.26 -12.04 -1.39
CA ASP A 75 17.59 -12.40 -0.88
C ASP A 75 18.23 -13.43 -1.82
N LEU A 76 19.12 -12.98 -2.69
CA LEU A 76 19.75 -13.85 -3.69
C LEU A 76 20.66 -14.92 -3.08
N SER A 77 21.02 -14.82 -1.80
CA SER A 77 21.75 -15.88 -1.08
C SER A 77 20.83 -17.00 -0.60
N ASN A 78 19.54 -16.73 -0.46
CA ASN A 78 18.49 -17.68 -0.10
C ASN A 78 17.18 -17.26 -0.76
N PRO A 79 17.09 -17.35 -2.11
CA PRO A 79 15.93 -16.80 -2.83
C PRO A 79 14.68 -17.58 -2.48
N PRO A 80 13.56 -16.87 -2.22
CA PRO A 80 12.28 -17.54 -2.09
C PRO A 80 11.92 -18.15 -3.44
N ASN A 81 11.38 -19.35 -3.38
CA ASN A 81 10.84 -19.98 -4.56
C ASN A 81 9.31 -20.05 -4.49
N PRO A 82 8.60 -18.95 -4.74
CA PRO A 82 7.15 -18.91 -4.63
C PRO A 82 6.44 -19.76 -5.72
N LEU A 83 7.20 -20.20 -6.74
CA LEU A 83 6.65 -20.91 -7.89
C LEU A 83 6.93 -22.41 -7.90
N ILE A 84 7.86 -22.90 -7.07
CA ILE A 84 8.29 -24.32 -7.12
C ILE A 84 7.71 -25.16 -5.99
N GLN A 85 7.15 -24.56 -4.93
CA GLN A 85 6.66 -25.34 -3.78
C GLN A 85 5.28 -25.98 -4.00
N SER A 86 4.52 -25.52 -4.99
CA SER A 86 3.25 -26.14 -5.35
C SER A 86 2.91 -25.86 -6.82
N SER A 87 2.57 -26.90 -7.56
CA SER A 87 1.99 -26.79 -8.90
C SER A 87 0.53 -26.33 -8.85
N ASP A 88 -0.08 -26.31 -7.66
CA ASP A 88 -1.48 -25.95 -7.48
C ASP A 88 -1.65 -24.45 -7.23
N LEU A 89 -2.40 -23.80 -8.09
CA LEU A 89 -2.65 -22.35 -8.06
C LEU A 89 -3.11 -21.82 -6.69
N PRO A 90 -4.01 -22.51 -5.96
CA PRO A 90 -4.44 -22.08 -4.64
C PRO A 90 -3.32 -21.99 -3.60
N GLU A 91 -2.40 -22.96 -3.58
CA GLU A 91 -1.28 -22.96 -2.65
C GLU A 91 -0.23 -21.88 -2.99
N CYS A 92 0.03 -21.65 -4.29
CA CYS A 92 0.87 -20.52 -4.72
C CYS A 92 0.29 -19.18 -4.30
N LEU A 93 -1.03 -19.02 -4.29
CA LEU A 93 -1.69 -17.80 -3.86
C LEU A 93 -1.64 -17.64 -2.34
N ALA A 94 -1.73 -18.73 -1.57
CA ALA A 94 -1.66 -18.70 -0.10
C ALA A 94 -0.33 -18.14 0.43
N VAL A 95 0.76 -18.34 -0.29
CA VAL A 95 2.09 -17.82 0.05
C VAL A 95 2.47 -16.57 -0.74
N ASN A 96 1.50 -15.87 -1.32
CA ASN A 96 1.69 -14.65 -2.08
C ASN A 96 1.20 -13.42 -1.28
N PRO A 97 2.10 -12.61 -0.68
CA PRO A 97 1.69 -11.47 0.13
C PRO A 97 0.88 -10.44 -0.66
N VAL A 98 1.19 -10.24 -1.95
CA VAL A 98 0.45 -9.31 -2.81
C VAL A 98 -0.96 -9.80 -3.09
N HIS A 99 -1.18 -11.11 -3.18
CA HIS A 99 -2.53 -11.67 -3.28
C HIS A 99 -3.37 -11.27 -2.06
N HIS A 100 -2.82 -11.42 -0.86
CA HIS A 100 -3.51 -11.05 0.38
C HIS A 100 -3.70 -9.54 0.51
N MET A 101 -2.70 -8.73 0.17
CA MET A 101 -2.81 -7.26 0.14
C MET A 101 -3.97 -6.79 -0.76
N ASN A 102 -4.16 -7.42 -1.92
CA ASN A 102 -5.26 -7.08 -2.84
C ASN A 102 -6.67 -7.45 -2.30
N ARG A 103 -6.77 -8.22 -1.21
CA ARG A 103 -8.04 -8.58 -0.55
C ARG A 103 -8.40 -7.65 0.60
N ILE A 104 -7.46 -6.83 1.05
CA ILE A 104 -7.63 -5.92 2.19
C ILE A 104 -8.56 -4.78 1.81
N THR A 105 -9.58 -4.55 2.62
CA THR A 105 -10.63 -3.57 2.35
C THR A 105 -10.30 -2.15 2.83
N VAL A 106 -9.37 -2.01 3.80
CA VAL A 106 -8.89 -0.70 4.26
C VAL A 106 -7.73 -0.22 3.39
N PRO A 107 -7.47 1.10 3.27
CA PRO A 107 -6.31 1.63 2.56
C PRO A 107 -4.98 1.08 3.07
N ILE A 108 -4.05 0.77 2.15
CA ILE A 108 -2.67 0.39 2.45
C ILE A 108 -1.76 1.52 1.99
N ILE A 109 -1.00 2.10 2.93
CA ILE A 109 -0.07 3.20 2.67
C ILE A 109 1.35 2.64 2.72
N GLY A 110 2.07 2.69 1.60
CA GLY A 110 3.48 2.36 1.54
C GLY A 110 4.33 3.53 2.00
N ALA A 111 5.06 3.37 3.12
CA ALA A 111 6.03 4.35 3.60
C ALA A 111 7.43 3.92 3.15
N LEU A 112 7.97 4.60 2.14
CA LEU A 112 9.13 4.15 1.39
C LEU A 112 10.35 5.03 1.68
N GLN A 113 11.50 4.38 1.84
CA GLN A 113 12.81 5.02 1.95
C GLN A 113 13.88 4.14 1.31
N GLY A 114 14.95 4.73 0.81
CA GLY A 114 16.08 4.02 0.22
C GLY A 114 15.69 3.08 -0.91
N TYR A 115 16.09 1.83 -0.83
CA TYR A 115 15.88 0.87 -1.93
C TYR A 115 14.48 0.28 -1.98
N VAL A 116 13.87 0.31 -3.18
CA VAL A 116 12.59 -0.30 -3.55
C VAL A 116 12.83 -1.06 -4.85
N ILE A 117 13.30 -2.31 -4.74
CA ILE A 117 13.89 -3.03 -5.87
C ILE A 117 13.09 -4.30 -6.20
N THR A 118 12.76 -4.51 -7.48
CA THR A 118 12.21 -5.75 -8.06
C THR A 118 10.99 -6.27 -7.26
N GLY A 119 11.09 -7.36 -6.52
CA GLY A 119 9.99 -7.84 -5.68
C GLY A 119 9.60 -6.86 -4.57
N GLY A 120 10.55 -6.06 -4.04
CA GLY A 120 10.24 -4.95 -3.14
C GLY A 120 9.46 -3.84 -3.84
N PHE A 121 9.70 -3.63 -5.13
CA PHE A 121 8.91 -2.73 -5.95
C PHE A 121 7.50 -3.29 -6.21
N GLU A 122 7.35 -4.61 -6.38
CA GLU A 122 6.05 -5.27 -6.48
C GLU A 122 5.22 -5.11 -5.20
N LEU A 123 5.87 -5.28 -4.02
CA LEU A 123 5.24 -5.04 -2.73
C LEU A 123 4.81 -3.58 -2.56
N ALA A 124 5.63 -2.62 -2.96
CA ALA A 124 5.26 -1.20 -2.95
C ALA A 124 4.06 -0.94 -3.86
N LEU A 125 4.06 -1.45 -5.09
CA LEU A 125 2.95 -1.31 -6.04
C LEU A 125 1.65 -2.02 -5.58
N ALA A 126 1.72 -2.86 -4.57
CA ALA A 126 0.53 -3.46 -3.95
C ALA A 126 -0.15 -2.53 -2.93
N CYS A 127 0.51 -1.44 -2.52
CA CYS A 127 -0.09 -0.39 -1.70
C CYS A 127 -0.96 0.54 -2.55
N ASP A 128 -1.96 1.16 -1.90
CA ASP A 128 -2.87 2.12 -2.55
C ASP A 128 -2.22 3.49 -2.71
N ILE A 129 -1.51 3.94 -1.67
CA ILE A 129 -0.84 5.24 -1.59
C ILE A 129 0.64 5.01 -1.33
N LEU A 130 1.51 5.68 -2.08
CA LEU A 130 2.96 5.59 -1.95
C LEU A 130 3.55 6.91 -1.49
N VAL A 131 4.07 6.93 -0.27
CA VAL A 131 4.80 8.06 0.31
C VAL A 131 6.28 7.74 0.31
N GLY A 132 7.08 8.48 -0.45
CA GLY A 132 8.53 8.31 -0.48
C GLY A 132 9.26 9.49 0.16
N ASP A 133 10.44 9.25 0.72
CA ASP A 133 11.38 10.33 1.02
C ASP A 133 12.40 10.51 -0.12
N GLU A 134 13.20 11.57 -0.06
CA GLU A 134 14.20 11.90 -1.08
C GLU A 134 15.26 10.80 -1.28
N SER A 135 15.46 9.90 -0.31
CA SER A 135 16.38 8.78 -0.41
C SER A 135 15.83 7.62 -1.25
N THR A 136 14.52 7.60 -1.52
CA THR A 136 13.82 6.52 -2.21
C THR A 136 14.33 6.32 -3.63
N LYS A 137 14.65 5.06 -3.98
CA LYS A 137 15.17 4.67 -5.30
C LYS A 137 14.45 3.42 -5.76
N PHE A 138 13.70 3.55 -6.83
CA PHE A 138 13.06 2.42 -7.50
C PHE A 138 13.97 1.80 -8.56
N ARG A 139 13.90 0.49 -8.70
CA ARG A 139 14.57 -0.22 -9.78
C ARG A 139 13.89 -1.55 -10.06
N ASP A 140 13.63 -1.84 -11.32
CA ASP A 140 13.23 -3.17 -11.77
C ASP A 140 14.46 -3.89 -12.32
N THR A 141 14.87 -5.00 -11.71
CA THR A 141 16.03 -5.77 -12.12
C THR A 141 15.66 -7.16 -12.66
N HIS A 142 14.38 -7.46 -12.91
CA HIS A 142 13.96 -8.75 -13.44
C HIS A 142 14.75 -9.14 -14.70
N VAL A 143 14.80 -8.27 -15.70
CA VAL A 143 15.52 -8.54 -16.95
C VAL A 143 17.01 -8.72 -16.76
N LYS A 144 17.60 -8.08 -15.73
CA LYS A 144 19.04 -8.20 -15.44
C LYS A 144 19.41 -9.59 -14.93
N PHE A 145 18.49 -10.25 -14.23
CA PHE A 145 18.70 -11.56 -13.62
C PHE A 145 17.96 -12.69 -14.35
N GLY A 146 17.31 -12.40 -15.48
CA GLY A 146 16.53 -13.39 -16.22
C GLY A 146 15.30 -13.90 -15.45
N LEU A 147 14.76 -13.08 -14.57
CA LEU A 147 13.56 -13.39 -13.77
C LEU A 147 12.32 -12.79 -14.42
N ALA A 148 11.16 -13.38 -14.17
CA ALA A 148 9.88 -12.84 -14.58
C ALA A 148 9.14 -12.20 -13.38
N PRO A 149 8.46 -11.05 -13.57
CA PRO A 149 7.59 -10.49 -12.53
C PRO A 149 6.37 -11.40 -12.33
N CYS A 150 6.03 -11.69 -11.08
CA CYS A 150 4.89 -12.55 -10.74
C CYS A 150 3.97 -11.98 -9.64
N TRP A 151 4.32 -10.85 -9.05
CA TRP A 151 3.50 -10.16 -8.06
C TRP A 151 2.84 -8.88 -8.60
N GLY A 152 2.89 -8.67 -9.94
CA GLY A 152 2.09 -7.65 -10.62
C GLY A 152 2.83 -6.42 -11.12
N LEU A 153 4.18 -6.38 -11.09
CA LEU A 153 4.95 -5.22 -11.53
C LEU A 153 4.59 -4.81 -12.96
N SER A 154 4.58 -5.74 -13.91
CA SER A 154 4.28 -5.47 -15.31
C SER A 154 2.89 -4.85 -15.53
N GLN A 155 1.93 -5.17 -14.67
CA GLN A 155 0.56 -4.69 -14.79
C GLN A 155 0.32 -3.38 -14.03
N LYS A 156 0.83 -3.29 -12.80
CA LYS A 156 0.59 -2.14 -11.92
C LYS A 156 1.46 -0.93 -12.31
N LEU A 157 2.73 -1.16 -12.69
CA LEU A 157 3.65 -0.08 -13.05
C LEU A 157 3.13 0.74 -14.23
N GLN A 158 2.72 0.07 -15.33
CA GLN A 158 2.23 0.80 -16.50
C GLN A 158 0.93 1.57 -16.24
N ARG A 159 0.11 1.12 -15.28
CA ARG A 159 -1.10 1.84 -14.89
C ARG A 159 -0.80 3.10 -14.08
N ARG A 160 0.33 3.13 -13.35
CA ARG A 160 0.77 4.32 -12.60
C ARG A 160 1.50 5.33 -13.48
N VAL A 161 2.50 4.88 -14.24
CA VAL A 161 3.42 5.81 -14.95
C VAL A 161 3.21 5.87 -16.47
N GLY A 162 2.27 5.11 -16.97
CA GLY A 162 2.03 4.92 -18.40
C GLY A 162 2.96 3.89 -19.05
N PRO A 163 2.56 3.33 -20.22
CA PRO A 163 3.24 2.18 -20.80
C PRO A 163 4.68 2.49 -21.28
N GLY A 164 4.94 3.70 -21.74
CA GLY A 164 6.28 4.10 -22.20
C GLY A 164 7.31 4.13 -21.08
N ARG A 165 7.00 4.79 -19.97
CA ARG A 165 7.87 4.87 -18.79
C ARG A 165 8.04 3.51 -18.12
N ALA A 166 6.97 2.71 -18.04
CA ALA A 166 7.05 1.34 -17.51
C ALA A 166 8.04 0.48 -18.33
N LYS A 167 7.97 0.50 -19.67
CA LYS A 167 8.91 -0.19 -20.56
C LYS A 167 10.34 0.32 -20.36
N LEU A 168 10.54 1.64 -20.27
CA LEU A 168 11.85 2.23 -20.02
C LEU A 168 12.47 1.70 -18.72
N ILE A 169 11.71 1.70 -17.62
CA ILE A 169 12.17 1.19 -16.32
C ILE A 169 12.49 -0.30 -16.42
N SER A 170 11.55 -1.11 -16.91
CA SER A 170 11.63 -2.57 -16.86
C SER A 170 12.63 -3.13 -17.87
N TYR A 171 12.74 -2.58 -19.08
CA TYR A 171 13.65 -3.11 -20.10
C TYR A 171 15.10 -2.68 -19.88
N SER A 172 15.33 -1.47 -19.36
CA SER A 172 16.69 -0.95 -19.14
C SER A 172 17.24 -1.25 -17.75
N ALA A 173 16.38 -1.66 -16.82
CA ALA A 173 16.72 -1.80 -15.39
C ALA A 173 17.39 -0.52 -14.82
N MET A 174 17.05 0.66 -15.34
CA MET A 174 17.59 1.93 -14.86
C MET A 174 17.00 2.27 -13.48
N PRO A 175 17.78 2.91 -12.61
CA PRO A 175 17.24 3.41 -11.35
C PRO A 175 16.37 4.65 -11.59
N VAL A 176 15.28 4.78 -10.81
CA VAL A 176 14.41 5.95 -10.79
C VAL A 176 14.52 6.59 -9.41
N THR A 177 14.93 7.85 -9.36
CA THR A 177 15.03 8.61 -8.10
C THR A 177 13.65 9.00 -7.58
N ALA A 178 13.54 9.32 -6.29
CA ALA A 178 12.31 9.77 -5.65
C ALA A 178 11.66 10.95 -6.39
N LYS A 179 12.47 11.96 -6.78
CA LYS A 179 12.00 13.13 -7.52
C LYS A 179 11.35 12.73 -8.85
N VAL A 180 12.04 11.93 -9.65
CA VAL A 180 11.53 11.45 -10.95
C VAL A 180 10.29 10.56 -10.74
N ALA A 181 10.29 9.71 -9.71
CA ALA A 181 9.14 8.89 -9.37
C ALA A 181 7.90 9.73 -9.05
N PHE A 182 8.07 10.81 -8.29
CA PHE A 182 7.00 11.76 -7.98
C PHE A 182 6.52 12.50 -9.24
N GLU A 183 7.43 13.04 -10.04
CA GLU A 183 7.10 13.72 -11.31
C GLU A 183 6.37 12.80 -12.32
N TRP A 184 6.60 11.49 -12.24
CA TRP A 184 5.95 10.52 -13.11
C TRP A 184 4.65 9.92 -12.55
N GLY A 185 4.26 10.29 -11.32
CA GLY A 185 3.09 9.76 -10.64
C GLY A 185 3.28 8.34 -10.11
N LEU A 186 4.52 7.89 -9.95
CA LEU A 186 4.83 6.63 -9.27
C LEU A 186 4.73 6.78 -7.74
N LEU A 187 5.22 7.89 -7.19
CA LEU A 187 4.96 8.32 -5.82
C LEU A 187 3.77 9.28 -5.81
N ASP A 188 2.91 9.13 -4.81
CA ASP A 188 1.77 10.01 -4.57
C ASP A 188 2.18 11.22 -3.72
N GLU A 189 3.17 11.02 -2.80
CA GLU A 189 3.79 12.09 -2.05
C GLU A 189 5.31 11.90 -1.95
N LEU A 190 6.03 13.01 -1.97
CA LEU A 190 7.47 13.09 -1.74
C LEU A 190 7.75 14.01 -0.56
N VAL A 191 8.42 13.47 0.47
CA VAL A 191 8.82 14.23 1.65
C VAL A 191 10.34 14.36 1.73
N ALA A 192 10.82 15.40 2.41
CA ALA A 192 12.24 15.57 2.67
C ALA A 192 12.80 14.37 3.44
N ALA A 193 14.06 14.01 3.18
CA ALA A 193 14.71 12.94 3.91
C ALA A 193 14.73 13.24 5.42
N GLY A 194 14.41 12.24 6.23
CA GLY A 194 14.45 12.36 7.68
C GLY A 194 15.86 12.44 8.23
N VAL A 195 15.99 12.92 9.48
CA VAL A 195 17.25 12.83 10.23
C VAL A 195 17.53 11.34 10.52
N GLU A 196 18.79 10.97 10.66
CA GLU A 196 19.18 9.60 10.93
C GLU A 196 18.41 8.99 12.12
N GLY A 197 17.74 7.85 11.87
CA GLY A 197 16.89 7.16 12.86
C GLY A 197 15.40 7.53 12.82
N SER A 198 14.98 8.52 12.01
CA SER A 198 13.57 8.92 11.85
C SER A 198 13.15 8.77 10.39
N SER A 199 12.16 7.92 10.11
CA SER A 199 11.58 7.81 8.77
C SER A 199 10.52 8.90 8.57
N SER A 200 10.83 9.88 7.72
CA SER A 200 9.90 10.96 7.39
C SER A 200 8.70 10.45 6.59
N SER A 201 8.91 9.47 5.70
CA SER A 201 7.83 8.80 4.96
C SER A 201 6.87 8.06 5.90
N LEU A 202 7.37 7.38 6.95
CA LEU A 202 6.52 6.72 7.93
C LEU A 202 5.67 7.72 8.73
N ARG A 203 6.29 8.84 9.17
CA ARG A 203 5.54 9.90 9.86
C ARG A 203 4.43 10.44 8.98
N ARG A 204 4.74 10.75 7.73
CA ARG A 204 3.75 11.25 6.78
C ARG A 204 2.64 10.22 6.50
N ALA A 205 2.97 8.94 6.38
CA ALA A 205 2.00 7.87 6.23
C ALA A 205 1.05 7.77 7.45
N ILE A 206 1.56 7.99 8.68
CA ILE A 206 0.73 8.05 9.89
C ILE A 206 -0.21 9.25 9.86
N GLU A 207 0.25 10.43 9.42
CA GLU A 207 -0.59 11.63 9.25
C GLU A 207 -1.72 11.39 8.23
N ILE A 208 -1.42 10.72 7.10
CA ILE A 208 -2.42 10.35 6.10
C ILE A 208 -3.42 9.35 6.69
N ALA A 209 -2.93 8.35 7.43
CA ALA A 209 -3.79 7.37 8.10
C ALA A 209 -4.74 8.05 9.11
N ASP A 210 -4.26 9.04 9.85
CA ASP A 210 -5.05 9.81 10.82
C ASP A 210 -6.13 10.67 10.13
N ASN A 211 -5.77 11.30 9.00
CA ASN A 211 -6.75 12.01 8.17
C ASN A 211 -7.84 11.06 7.61
N ILE A 212 -7.46 9.85 7.20
CA ILE A 212 -8.41 8.82 6.77
C ILE A 212 -9.27 8.38 7.96
N GLY A 213 -8.67 8.18 9.13
CA GLY A 213 -9.33 7.79 10.36
C GLY A 213 -10.40 8.78 10.82
N SER A 214 -10.27 10.05 10.44
CA SER A 214 -11.23 11.12 10.74
C SER A 214 -12.44 11.13 9.78
N GLN A 215 -12.48 10.22 8.80
CA GLN A 215 -13.59 10.10 7.85
C GLN A 215 -14.51 8.95 8.24
N ASP A 216 -15.65 8.82 7.56
CA ASP A 216 -16.49 7.63 7.65
C ASP A 216 -15.74 6.40 7.09
N LEU A 217 -15.24 5.54 7.96
CA LEU A 217 -14.44 4.37 7.58
C LEU A 217 -15.22 3.34 6.76
N LYS A 218 -16.55 3.26 6.93
CA LYS A 218 -17.42 2.43 6.09
C LYS A 218 -17.42 2.96 4.67
N MET A 219 -17.52 4.30 4.50
CA MET A 219 -17.45 4.94 3.18
C MET A 219 -16.05 4.83 2.56
N VAL A 220 -14.97 4.99 3.33
CA VAL A 220 -13.59 4.80 2.83
C VAL A 220 -13.42 3.42 2.22
N ARG A 221 -13.88 2.35 2.89
CA ARG A 221 -13.82 0.97 2.37
C ARG A 221 -14.64 0.81 1.09
N ARG A 222 -15.84 1.38 1.03
CA ARG A 222 -16.68 1.35 -0.17
C ARG A 222 -16.05 2.10 -1.33
N TYR A 223 -15.44 3.25 -1.04
CA TYR A 223 -14.75 4.03 -2.06
C TYR A 223 -13.55 3.28 -2.62
N LYS A 224 -12.73 2.64 -1.75
CA LYS A 224 -11.64 1.75 -2.18
C LYS A 224 -12.18 0.63 -3.08
N GLN A 225 -13.27 -0.04 -2.68
CA GLN A 225 -13.89 -1.09 -3.48
C GLN A 225 -14.34 -0.58 -4.87
N ALA A 226 -14.95 0.60 -4.94
CA ALA A 226 -15.39 1.19 -6.20
C ALA A 226 -14.20 1.52 -7.12
N LEU A 227 -13.14 2.13 -6.57
CA LEU A 227 -11.91 2.46 -7.31
C LEU A 227 -11.22 1.19 -7.84
N GLU A 228 -11.05 0.16 -7.00
CA GLU A 228 -10.34 -1.06 -7.40
C GLU A 228 -11.13 -1.91 -8.40
N GLN A 229 -12.44 -2.04 -8.22
CA GLN A 229 -13.29 -2.82 -9.14
C GLN A 229 -13.50 -2.08 -10.45
N GLY A 230 -13.88 -0.79 -10.38
CA GLY A 230 -14.10 0.03 -11.56
C GLY A 230 -12.83 0.25 -12.39
N GLY A 231 -11.69 0.46 -11.73
CA GLY A 231 -10.41 0.65 -12.40
C GLY A 231 -9.88 -0.56 -13.19
N LYS A 232 -10.49 -1.75 -13.00
CA LYS A 232 -10.18 -2.98 -13.74
C LYS A 232 -11.12 -3.19 -14.95
N MET A 233 -12.12 -2.35 -15.13
CA MET A 233 -13.17 -2.46 -16.14
C MET A 233 -13.04 -1.38 -17.20
N GLU A 234 -13.75 -1.55 -18.32
CA GLU A 234 -14.02 -0.46 -19.25
C GLU A 234 -14.89 0.60 -18.55
N LEU A 235 -14.72 1.88 -18.91
CA LEU A 235 -15.34 3.00 -18.22
C LEU A 235 -16.84 2.81 -18.01
N GLN A 236 -17.60 2.39 -19.03
CA GLN A 236 -19.05 2.21 -18.92
C GLN A 236 -19.44 1.14 -17.88
N LYS A 237 -18.69 0.05 -17.84
CA LYS A 237 -18.89 -1.02 -16.82
C LYS A 237 -18.48 -0.54 -15.44
N GLY A 238 -17.39 0.24 -15.34
CA GLY A 238 -16.95 0.85 -14.09
C GLY A 238 -18.01 1.81 -13.52
N LEU A 239 -18.60 2.68 -14.35
CA LEU A 239 -19.68 3.58 -13.97
C LEU A 239 -20.95 2.84 -13.54
N GLN A 240 -21.26 1.73 -14.20
CA GLN A 240 -22.38 0.87 -13.78
C GLN A 240 -22.08 0.26 -12.40
N ARG A 241 -20.86 -0.26 -12.18
CA ARG A 241 -20.47 -0.84 -10.90
C ARG A 241 -20.48 0.17 -9.77
N GLU A 242 -19.97 1.38 -9.99
CA GLU A 242 -20.06 2.49 -9.04
C GLU A 242 -21.51 2.81 -8.66
N ARG A 243 -22.40 2.87 -9.63
CA ARG A 243 -23.84 3.08 -9.38
C ARG A 243 -24.45 1.97 -8.54
N GLU A 244 -24.15 0.71 -8.82
CA GLU A 244 -24.64 -0.45 -8.05
C GLU A 244 -24.20 -0.36 -6.57
N LEU A 245 -22.92 -0.05 -6.33
CA LEU A 245 -22.37 0.14 -4.99
C LEU A 245 -23.01 1.34 -4.26
N GLY A 246 -23.22 2.44 -4.99
CA GLY A 246 -23.89 3.64 -4.47
C GLY A 246 -25.35 3.38 -4.08
N ILE A 247 -26.12 2.71 -4.95
CA ILE A 247 -27.50 2.34 -4.64
C ILE A 247 -27.59 1.46 -3.41
N ALA A 248 -26.74 0.43 -3.31
CA ALA A 248 -26.70 -0.44 -2.13
C ALA A 248 -26.43 0.35 -0.84
N HIS A 249 -25.52 1.33 -0.89
CA HIS A 249 -25.22 2.21 0.23
C HIS A 249 -26.42 3.08 0.63
N TYR A 250 -27.08 3.74 -0.35
CA TYR A 250 -28.22 4.60 -0.06
C TYR A 250 -29.44 3.84 0.47
N LEU A 251 -29.66 2.61 0.01
CA LEU A 251 -30.70 1.75 0.55
C LEU A 251 -30.45 1.38 2.02
N GLU A 252 -29.19 1.13 2.42
CA GLU A 252 -28.86 0.91 3.82
C GLU A 252 -29.17 2.17 4.68
N ILE A 253 -28.69 3.35 4.27
CA ILE A 253 -28.93 4.62 4.98
C ILE A 253 -30.44 4.89 5.14
N MET A 254 -31.22 4.68 4.08
CA MET A 254 -32.67 4.89 4.13
C MET A 254 -33.37 3.95 5.09
N ASN A 255 -32.90 2.70 5.20
CA ASN A 255 -33.46 1.71 6.12
C ASN A 255 -33.11 2.02 7.59
N ASP A 256 -31.94 2.59 7.85
CA ASP A 256 -31.50 2.96 9.18
C ASP A 256 -32.13 4.27 9.69
N GLY A 257 -32.92 4.97 8.88
CA GLY A 257 -33.61 6.22 9.27
C GLY A 257 -32.70 7.44 9.47
N ASN A 258 -31.40 7.29 9.21
CA ASN A 258 -30.37 8.28 9.50
C ASN A 258 -29.90 8.98 8.21
N THR A 259 -30.80 9.78 7.61
CA THR A 259 -30.54 10.48 6.36
C THR A 259 -29.81 11.81 6.58
N PHE A 260 -28.53 11.88 6.19
CA PHE A 260 -27.77 13.14 6.01
C PHE A 260 -27.59 14.06 7.24
N GLU A 261 -27.79 13.59 8.47
CA GLU A 261 -27.56 14.43 9.67
C GLU A 261 -26.10 14.92 9.73
N GLY A 262 -25.13 14.04 9.52
CA GLY A 262 -23.71 14.41 9.50
C GLY A 262 -23.35 15.41 8.38
N ALA A 263 -24.04 15.37 7.25
CA ALA A 263 -23.84 16.34 6.17
C ALA A 263 -24.45 17.71 6.53
N LYS A 264 -25.57 17.75 7.23
CA LYS A 264 -26.17 19.00 7.75
C LYS A 264 -25.26 19.66 8.77
N ASP A 265 -24.72 18.90 9.71
CA ASP A 265 -23.81 19.39 10.73
C ASP A 265 -22.53 19.97 10.09
N TYR A 266 -21.96 19.32 9.08
CA TYR A 266 -20.80 19.80 8.34
C TYR A 266 -21.08 21.11 7.57
N ILE A 267 -22.29 21.27 7.04
CA ILE A 267 -22.69 22.48 6.30
C ILE A 267 -22.97 23.65 7.26
N THR A 268 -23.50 23.34 8.45
CA THR A 268 -23.92 24.34 9.46
C THR A 268 -22.83 24.70 10.46
N ASP A 269 -21.82 23.85 10.64
CA ASP A 269 -20.71 24.10 11.58
C ASP A 269 -19.67 25.02 10.95
N ASP A 270 -19.56 26.24 11.48
CA ASP A 270 -18.58 27.27 11.09
C ASP A 270 -17.12 26.90 11.49
N LYS A 271 -16.91 25.70 12.05
CA LYS A 271 -15.63 25.09 12.42
C LYS A 271 -14.96 24.33 11.27
N ARG A 272 -15.15 24.78 10.03
CA ARG A 272 -14.36 24.24 8.91
C ARG A 272 -12.89 24.41 9.20
N PRO A 273 -12.08 23.35 9.28
CA PRO A 273 -10.64 23.54 9.26
C PRO A 273 -10.33 24.32 7.99
N ARG A 274 -9.84 25.54 8.12
CA ARG A 274 -9.32 26.30 6.98
C ARG A 274 -8.21 25.43 6.41
N LEU A 275 -8.47 24.80 5.27
CA LEU A 275 -7.44 24.21 4.44
C LEU A 275 -6.40 25.31 4.22
N GLN A 276 -5.32 25.26 5.01
CA GLN A 276 -4.15 26.06 4.72
C GLN A 276 -3.64 25.53 3.39
N SER A 277 -3.93 26.29 2.32
CA SER A 277 -3.37 26.13 1.01
C SER A 277 -1.85 26.22 1.11
N LYS A 278 -1.21 25.07 1.25
CA LYS A 278 0.18 24.85 0.88
C LYS A 278 0.15 23.65 -0.07
N LEU A 279 -0.33 23.93 -1.28
CA LEU A 279 0.05 23.20 -2.48
C LEU A 279 1.39 23.75 -2.96
#